data_7ec3bb6e1d6373aa5298bed25656f740
#
_entry.id   7ec3bb6e1d6373aa5298bed25656f740
#
_cell.length_a   1.000
_cell.length_b   1.000
_cell.length_c   1.000
_cell.angle_alpha   90.00
_cell.angle_beta   90.00
_cell.angle_gamma   90.00
#
_symmetry.space_group_name_H-M   'P 1'
#
loop_
_entity.id
_entity.type
_entity.pdbx_description
1 polymer ?
#
loop_
_entity_poly.entity_id
_entity_poly.type
_entity_poly.pdbx_seq_one_letter_code
_entity_poly.pdbx_strand_id
1 'polypeptide(L)'
;MSGQNTRFDWVDTAKGMSIILVVMMYSVFNVGQDAEGVGLLHYVIGFATPFRMPEFFLISGLFLDQVLSRSWRAYADRRVVHYLYFYALWAVIHIVLKVGLMSGAPGEAASDLLWALVEPYGVLWFIYLLAAFSATVKLFHDLKAPRWAVWAFGAAFQMAHVHTGSYLIDQFAAYFVYFYSGYVFAPKIFALVAWA
;
A
#
# COMPACT_ATOMS: atom_id res chain seq x y z
N MET A 1 -9.26 -32.10 -11.31
CA MET A 1 -9.67 -31.51 -10.02
C MET A 1 -9.47 -30.01 -10.14
N SER A 2 -10.54 -29.29 -10.41
CA SER A 2 -10.56 -27.84 -10.59
C SER A 2 -10.31 -27.18 -9.23
N GLY A 3 -9.14 -26.53 -9.06
CA GLY A 3 -8.89 -25.68 -7.92
C GLY A 3 -9.87 -24.52 -7.95
N GLN A 4 -10.94 -24.60 -7.16
CA GLN A 4 -11.80 -23.46 -6.90
C GLN A 4 -10.91 -22.39 -6.25
N ASN A 5 -10.63 -21.31 -6.99
CA ASN A 5 -10.20 -20.05 -6.41
C ASN A 5 -11.36 -19.59 -5.52
N THR A 6 -11.31 -19.92 -4.23
CA THR A 6 -12.27 -19.39 -3.28
C THR A 6 -12.09 -17.87 -3.23
N ARG A 7 -12.94 -17.19 -3.98
CA ARG A 7 -13.02 -15.74 -3.99
C ARG A 7 -13.75 -15.34 -2.70
N PHE A 8 -13.12 -14.49 -1.92
CA PHE A 8 -13.71 -14.00 -0.67
C PHE A 8 -14.35 -12.64 -0.94
N ASP A 9 -15.66 -12.62 -1.18
CA ASP A 9 -16.42 -11.43 -1.55
C ASP A 9 -16.25 -10.27 -0.56
N TRP A 10 -16.14 -10.58 0.74
CA TRP A 10 -15.88 -9.57 1.77
C TRP A 10 -14.54 -8.85 1.60
N VAL A 11 -13.51 -9.57 1.11
CA VAL A 11 -12.18 -8.97 0.83
C VAL A 11 -12.25 -7.99 -0.33
N ASP A 12 -12.97 -8.36 -1.39
CA ASP A 12 -13.16 -7.50 -2.55
C ASP A 12 -13.97 -6.25 -2.14
N THR A 13 -14.98 -6.42 -1.29
CA THR A 13 -15.77 -5.30 -0.73
C THR A 13 -14.90 -4.37 0.11
N ALA A 14 -14.12 -4.92 1.05
CA ALA A 14 -13.25 -4.11 1.92
C ALA A 14 -12.18 -3.34 1.13
N LYS A 15 -11.54 -3.99 0.13
CA LYS A 15 -10.61 -3.30 -0.78
C LYS A 15 -11.31 -2.21 -1.59
N GLY A 16 -12.51 -2.49 -2.09
CA GLY A 16 -13.31 -1.51 -2.83
C GLY A 16 -13.64 -0.28 -1.96
N MET A 17 -14.06 -0.48 -0.73
CA MET A 17 -14.31 0.61 0.22
C MET A 17 -13.05 1.43 0.50
N SER A 18 -11.91 0.78 0.76
CA SER A 18 -10.64 1.48 0.99
C SER A 18 -10.24 2.35 -0.22
N ILE A 19 -10.40 1.84 -1.45
CA ILE A 19 -10.12 2.60 -2.68
C ILE A 19 -11.07 3.77 -2.84
N ILE A 20 -12.38 3.59 -2.60
CA ILE A 20 -13.38 4.67 -2.66
C ILE A 20 -13.00 5.78 -1.67
N LEU A 21 -12.63 5.44 -0.43
CA LEU A 21 -12.21 6.42 0.58
C LEU A 21 -10.93 7.17 0.17
N VAL A 22 -10.00 6.51 -0.52
CA VAL A 22 -8.80 7.15 -1.07
C VAL A 22 -9.18 8.15 -2.17
N VAL A 23 -10.01 7.74 -3.14
CA VAL A 23 -10.45 8.62 -4.23
C VAL A 23 -11.23 9.81 -3.69
N MET A 24 -12.16 9.58 -2.76
CA MET A 24 -12.92 10.66 -2.10
C MET A 24 -12.01 11.68 -1.43
N MET A 25 -10.97 11.23 -0.72
CA MET A 25 -10.02 12.14 -0.08
C MET A 25 -9.33 13.03 -1.10
N TYR A 26 -8.76 12.46 -2.17
CA TYR A 26 -8.08 13.26 -3.18
C TYR A 26 -9.03 14.22 -3.91
N SER A 27 -10.27 13.81 -4.15
CA SER A 27 -11.29 14.67 -4.73
C SER A 27 -11.60 15.86 -3.81
N VAL A 28 -11.78 15.61 -2.51
CA VAL A 28 -12.10 16.67 -1.54
C VAL A 28 -10.91 17.61 -1.30
N PHE A 29 -9.68 17.09 -1.27
CA PHE A 29 -8.50 17.95 -1.14
C PHE A 29 -8.32 18.85 -2.35
N ASN A 30 -8.53 18.36 -3.57
CA ASN A 30 -8.40 19.16 -4.78
C ASN A 30 -9.54 20.19 -4.92
N VAL A 31 -10.77 19.79 -4.63
CA VAL A 31 -11.94 20.69 -4.71
C VAL A 31 -12.01 21.65 -3.51
N GLY A 32 -11.56 21.22 -2.33
CA GLY A 32 -11.58 22.04 -1.12
C GLY A 32 -10.58 23.21 -1.13
N GLN A 33 -9.55 23.15 -2.01
CA GLN A 33 -8.67 24.30 -2.23
C GLN A 33 -9.36 25.41 -3.05
N ASP A 34 -10.36 25.05 -3.86
CA ASP A 34 -11.09 25.99 -4.72
C ASP A 34 -12.43 26.47 -4.10
N ALA A 35 -12.96 25.74 -3.11
CA ALA A 35 -14.23 26.06 -2.44
C ALA A 35 -13.97 26.42 -0.97
N GLU A 36 -14.18 27.67 -0.59
CA GLU A 36 -14.12 28.15 0.79
C GLU A 36 -15.25 27.54 1.67
N GLY A 37 -15.19 26.22 1.94
CA GLY A 37 -16.21 25.57 2.77
C GLY A 37 -15.86 24.16 3.23
N VAL A 38 -16.08 23.88 4.53
CA VAL A 38 -15.94 22.55 5.12
C VAL A 38 -17.27 21.80 4.94
N GLY A 39 -17.38 20.94 3.92
CA GLY A 39 -18.56 20.11 3.67
C GLY A 39 -18.60 18.85 4.53
N LEU A 40 -19.76 18.16 4.56
CA LEU A 40 -19.96 16.87 5.25
C LEU A 40 -18.88 15.82 4.89
N LEU A 41 -18.44 15.80 3.62
CA LEU A 41 -17.40 14.90 3.15
C LEU A 41 -16.04 15.08 3.87
N HIS A 42 -15.75 16.30 4.34
CA HIS A 42 -14.53 16.58 5.11
C HIS A 42 -14.52 15.82 6.45
N TYR A 43 -15.66 15.73 7.12
CA TYR A 43 -15.80 14.97 8.37
C TYR A 43 -15.69 13.44 8.13
N VAL A 44 -16.30 12.93 7.07
CA VAL A 44 -16.20 11.51 6.70
C VAL A 44 -14.76 11.13 6.40
N ILE A 45 -14.05 11.96 5.66
CA ILE A 45 -12.63 11.73 5.32
C ILE A 45 -11.75 11.85 6.55
N GLY A 46 -11.98 12.87 7.41
CA GLY A 46 -11.26 13.02 8.67
C GLY A 46 -11.40 11.78 9.56
N PHE A 47 -12.61 11.22 9.66
CA PHE A 47 -12.87 9.99 10.38
C PHE A 47 -12.16 8.77 9.73
N ALA A 48 -12.18 8.66 8.40
CA ALA A 48 -11.62 7.52 7.68
C ALA A 48 -10.07 7.55 7.59
N THR A 49 -9.46 8.72 7.73
CA THR A 49 -8.00 8.92 7.57
C THR A 49 -7.13 7.96 8.38
N PRO A 50 -7.36 7.73 9.69
CA PRO A 50 -6.53 6.83 10.48
C PRO A 50 -6.72 5.35 10.14
N PHE A 51 -7.84 4.95 9.54
CA PHE A 51 -8.20 3.54 9.30
C PHE A 51 -7.90 3.06 7.89
N ARG A 52 -8.10 3.90 6.90
CA ARG A 52 -8.11 3.51 5.49
C ARG A 52 -6.80 2.89 5.00
N MET A 53 -5.64 3.46 5.36
CA MET A 53 -4.33 2.92 4.94
C MET A 53 -3.91 1.70 5.75
N PRO A 54 -4.03 1.68 7.10
CA PRO A 54 -3.84 0.48 7.89
C PRO A 54 -4.68 -0.70 7.43
N GLU A 55 -5.98 -0.50 7.20
CA GLU A 55 -6.90 -1.53 6.69
C GLU A 55 -6.48 -2.06 5.33
N PHE A 56 -6.18 -1.17 4.38
CA PHE A 56 -5.72 -1.55 3.05
C PHE A 56 -4.47 -2.44 3.09
N PHE A 57 -3.47 -2.07 3.89
CA PHE A 57 -2.25 -2.85 4.03
C PHE A 57 -2.50 -4.18 4.74
N LEU A 58 -3.32 -4.20 5.78
CA LEU A 58 -3.69 -5.41 6.51
C LEU A 58 -4.36 -6.42 5.57
N ILE A 59 -5.37 -6.00 4.80
CA ILE A 59 -6.08 -6.86 3.85
C ILE A 59 -5.13 -7.35 2.75
N SER A 60 -4.20 -6.51 2.31
CA SER A 60 -3.20 -6.90 1.31
C SER A 60 -2.23 -7.97 1.82
N GLY A 61 -1.96 -8.00 3.13
CA GLY A 61 -1.14 -9.01 3.80
C GLY A 61 -1.81 -10.38 3.98
N LEU A 62 -3.16 -10.46 4.03
CA LEU A 62 -3.89 -11.70 4.32
C LEU A 62 -3.55 -12.88 3.41
N PHE A 63 -3.27 -12.63 2.15
CA PHE A 63 -3.02 -13.67 1.15
C PHE A 63 -1.53 -13.96 0.90
N LEU A 64 -0.67 -13.47 1.78
CA LEU A 64 0.77 -13.58 1.58
C LEU A 64 1.27 -15.01 1.82
N ASP A 65 0.71 -15.70 2.81
CA ASP A 65 1.11 -17.07 3.17
C ASP A 65 1.03 -18.05 1.99
N GLN A 66 0.03 -17.90 1.14
CA GLN A 66 -0.21 -18.77 -0.02
C GLN A 66 0.89 -18.70 -1.08
N VAL A 67 1.70 -17.65 -1.07
CA VAL A 67 2.72 -17.41 -2.09
C VAL A 67 4.14 -17.39 -1.54
N LEU A 68 4.32 -17.31 -0.21
CA LEU A 68 5.63 -17.25 0.43
C LEU A 68 6.48 -18.52 0.22
N SER A 69 5.85 -19.69 0.11
CA SER A 69 6.51 -20.96 -0.12
C SER A 69 7.09 -21.12 -1.53
N ARG A 70 6.77 -20.22 -2.45
CA ARG A 70 7.24 -20.26 -3.84
C ARG A 70 8.72 -19.84 -3.94
N SER A 71 9.38 -20.26 -5.03
CA SER A 71 10.73 -19.78 -5.34
C SER A 71 10.75 -18.25 -5.45
N TRP A 72 11.91 -17.64 -5.12
CA TRP A 72 12.07 -16.18 -5.14
C TRP A 72 11.69 -15.54 -6.48
N ARG A 73 12.05 -16.17 -7.61
CA ARG A 73 11.67 -15.67 -8.93
C ARG A 73 10.16 -15.64 -9.14
N ALA A 74 9.46 -16.75 -8.84
CA ALA A 74 8.02 -16.86 -9.02
C ALA A 74 7.23 -15.96 -8.05
N TYR A 75 7.79 -15.70 -6.87
CA TYR A 75 7.22 -14.77 -5.90
C TYR A 75 7.41 -13.32 -6.32
N ALA A 76 8.66 -12.95 -6.67
CA ALA A 76 9.00 -11.59 -7.08
C ALA A 76 8.19 -11.16 -8.32
N ASP A 77 8.09 -12.02 -9.32
CA ASP A 77 7.32 -11.74 -10.54
C ASP A 77 5.85 -11.40 -10.24
N ARG A 78 5.20 -12.16 -9.36
CA ARG A 78 3.76 -11.99 -9.07
C ARG A 78 3.43 -10.90 -8.06
N ARG A 79 4.37 -10.50 -7.22
CA ARG A 79 4.14 -9.54 -6.13
C ARG A 79 4.99 -8.28 -6.31
N VAL A 80 6.29 -8.41 -6.38
CA VAL A 80 7.20 -7.25 -6.40
C VAL A 80 7.17 -6.58 -7.77
N VAL A 81 7.49 -7.35 -8.84
CA VAL A 81 7.53 -6.84 -10.21
C VAL A 81 6.15 -6.34 -10.66
N HIS A 82 5.10 -7.07 -10.33
CA HIS A 82 3.73 -6.68 -10.66
C HIS A 82 3.34 -5.31 -10.06
N TYR A 83 3.62 -5.10 -8.76
CA TYR A 83 3.36 -3.80 -8.13
C TYR A 83 4.25 -2.70 -8.69
N LEU A 84 5.54 -2.97 -8.88
CA LEU A 84 6.47 -1.99 -9.47
C LEU A 84 6.11 -1.64 -10.92
N TYR A 85 5.62 -2.60 -11.69
CA TYR A 85 5.14 -2.35 -13.05
C TYR A 85 3.95 -1.37 -13.05
N PHE A 86 2.93 -1.62 -12.23
CA PHE A 86 1.80 -0.69 -12.14
C PHE A 86 2.20 0.66 -11.57
N TYR A 87 3.10 0.68 -10.59
CA TYR A 87 3.66 1.91 -10.09
C TYR A 87 4.35 2.72 -11.20
N ALA A 88 5.27 2.10 -11.93
CA ALA A 88 6.01 2.75 -13.01
C ALA A 88 5.08 3.24 -14.12
N LEU A 89 4.13 2.40 -14.54
CA LEU A 89 3.14 2.75 -15.58
C LEU A 89 2.36 4.01 -15.19
N TRP A 90 1.79 4.02 -13.99
CA TRP A 90 0.98 5.15 -13.52
C TRP A 90 1.83 6.38 -13.18
N ALA A 91 3.05 6.21 -12.66
CA ALA A 91 3.97 7.33 -12.43
C ALA A 91 4.34 8.02 -13.74
N VAL A 92 4.66 7.26 -14.79
CA VAL A 92 4.94 7.82 -16.13
C VAL A 92 3.73 8.58 -16.65
N ILE A 93 2.53 7.98 -16.60
CA ILE A 93 1.30 8.64 -17.08
C ILE A 93 1.07 9.97 -16.32
N HIS A 94 1.12 9.94 -14.99
CA HIS A 94 0.88 11.11 -14.16
C HIS A 94 1.91 12.22 -14.39
N ILE A 95 3.21 11.88 -14.39
CA ILE A 95 4.29 12.88 -14.54
C ILE A 95 4.26 13.48 -15.94
N VAL A 96 4.13 12.65 -16.99
CA VAL A 96 4.10 13.14 -18.37
C VAL A 96 2.88 14.03 -18.60
N LEU A 97 1.71 13.63 -18.12
CA LEU A 97 0.49 14.45 -18.31
C LEU A 97 0.54 15.72 -17.47
N LYS A 98 0.85 15.62 -16.16
CA LYS A 98 0.77 16.76 -15.24
C LYS A 98 1.93 17.74 -15.43
N VAL A 99 3.16 17.25 -15.43
CA VAL A 99 4.35 18.09 -15.49
C VAL A 99 4.77 18.37 -16.93
N GLY A 100 4.81 17.32 -17.77
CA GLY A 100 5.27 17.46 -19.14
C GLY A 100 4.31 18.26 -20.03
N LEU A 101 3.02 17.93 -20.02
CA LEU A 101 2.03 18.52 -20.93
C LEU A 101 1.27 19.71 -20.31
N MET A 102 0.73 19.54 -19.09
CA MET A 102 -0.10 20.59 -18.47
C MET A 102 0.75 21.78 -17.96
N SER A 103 1.93 21.52 -17.38
CA SER A 103 2.85 22.59 -16.93
C SER A 103 3.82 23.06 -18.01
N GLY A 104 3.92 22.35 -19.15
CA GLY A 104 4.80 22.72 -20.27
C GLY A 104 6.30 22.61 -19.93
N ALA A 105 6.68 21.81 -18.96
CA ALA A 105 8.05 21.67 -18.44
C ALA A 105 8.61 20.25 -18.68
N PRO A 106 8.92 19.86 -19.93
CA PRO A 106 9.37 18.48 -20.22
C PRO A 106 10.70 18.10 -19.55
N GLY A 107 11.57 19.08 -19.29
CA GLY A 107 12.82 18.85 -18.56
C GLY A 107 12.59 18.48 -17.09
N GLU A 108 11.62 19.12 -16.44
CA GLU A 108 11.22 18.78 -15.06
C GLU A 108 10.54 17.42 -14.99
N ALA A 109 9.71 17.07 -16.00
CA ALA A 109 9.11 15.75 -16.07
C ALA A 109 10.16 14.63 -16.13
N ALA A 110 11.27 14.83 -16.84
CA ALA A 110 12.37 13.87 -16.91
C ALA A 110 13.07 13.71 -15.56
N SER A 111 13.33 14.81 -14.85
CA SER A 111 13.92 14.77 -13.51
C SER A 111 13.00 14.11 -12.49
N ASP A 112 11.69 14.38 -12.54
CA ASP A 112 10.69 13.78 -11.67
C ASP A 112 10.55 12.27 -11.92
N LEU A 113 10.65 11.81 -13.15
CA LEU A 113 10.68 10.39 -13.48
C LEU A 113 11.88 9.67 -12.87
N LEU A 114 13.06 10.29 -12.89
CA LEU A 114 14.24 9.71 -12.24
C LEU A 114 14.10 9.72 -10.73
N TRP A 115 13.58 10.81 -10.16
CA TRP A 115 13.37 10.93 -8.72
C TRP A 115 12.31 9.94 -8.21
N ALA A 116 11.29 9.66 -9.01
CA ALA A 116 10.24 8.69 -8.69
C ALA A 116 10.74 7.24 -8.52
N LEU A 117 11.97 6.93 -8.97
CA LEU A 117 12.61 5.63 -8.71
C LEU A 117 13.08 5.48 -7.26
N VAL A 118 13.41 6.60 -6.61
CA VAL A 118 13.92 6.62 -5.23
C VAL A 118 12.82 7.01 -4.26
N GLU A 119 12.04 8.01 -4.61
CA GLU A 119 10.96 8.51 -3.77
C GLU A 119 9.62 8.42 -4.54
N PRO A 120 8.62 7.70 -3.99
CA PRO A 120 7.40 7.41 -4.74
C PRO A 120 6.59 8.68 -5.02
N TYR A 121 6.21 8.84 -6.29
CA TYR A 121 5.51 10.02 -6.78
C TYR A 121 4.05 10.09 -6.29
N GLY A 122 3.71 11.18 -5.63
CA GLY A 122 2.34 11.57 -5.30
C GLY A 122 1.55 10.47 -4.60
N VAL A 123 0.37 10.18 -5.14
CA VAL A 123 -0.56 9.20 -4.55
C VAL A 123 -0.13 7.74 -4.69
N LEU A 124 0.87 7.44 -5.51
CA LEU A 124 1.26 6.07 -5.87
C LEU A 124 2.16 5.40 -4.82
N TRP A 125 2.54 6.12 -3.77
CA TRP A 125 3.42 5.63 -2.72
C TRP A 125 2.96 4.30 -2.10
N PHE A 126 1.66 4.06 -1.99
CA PHE A 126 1.13 2.83 -1.39
C PHE A 126 1.39 1.58 -2.26
N ILE A 127 1.38 1.71 -3.59
CA ILE A 127 1.69 0.60 -4.51
C ILE A 127 3.17 0.25 -4.41
N TYR A 128 4.03 1.27 -4.34
CA TYR A 128 5.47 1.10 -4.14
C TYR A 128 5.75 0.39 -2.82
N LEU A 129 5.09 0.79 -1.74
CA LEU A 129 5.21 0.14 -0.42
C LEU A 129 4.71 -1.30 -0.42
N LEU A 130 3.68 -1.65 -1.17
CA LEU A 130 3.25 -3.05 -1.30
C LEU A 130 4.35 -3.94 -1.89
N ALA A 131 5.12 -3.43 -2.85
CA ALA A 131 6.27 -4.14 -3.39
C ALA A 131 7.36 -4.29 -2.32
N ALA A 132 7.71 -3.20 -1.62
CA ALA A 132 8.72 -3.18 -0.58
C ALA A 132 8.35 -4.10 0.60
N PHE A 133 7.12 -4.04 1.09
CA PHE A 133 6.63 -4.93 2.16
C PHE A 133 6.66 -6.39 1.75
N SER A 134 6.21 -6.69 0.53
CA SER A 134 6.23 -8.05 0.01
C SER A 134 7.65 -8.60 -0.06
N ALA A 135 8.61 -7.82 -0.56
CA ALA A 135 10.01 -8.21 -0.63
C ALA A 135 10.61 -8.44 0.77
N THR A 136 10.32 -7.53 1.71
CA THR A 136 10.81 -7.59 3.09
C THR A 136 10.26 -8.82 3.82
N VAL A 137 8.97 -9.11 3.70
CA VAL A 137 8.38 -10.30 4.35
C VAL A 137 8.94 -11.58 3.78
N LYS A 138 9.14 -11.66 2.46
CA LYS A 138 9.78 -12.82 1.81
C LYS A 138 11.20 -13.01 2.31
N LEU A 139 11.97 -11.93 2.44
CA LEU A 139 13.33 -11.97 2.98
C LEU A 139 13.36 -12.53 4.41
N PHE A 140 12.51 -12.00 5.31
CA PHE A 140 12.43 -12.50 6.69
C PHE A 140 11.93 -13.95 6.77
N HIS A 141 11.02 -14.34 5.89
CA HIS A 141 10.58 -15.73 5.80
C HIS A 141 11.73 -16.68 5.39
N ASP A 142 12.52 -16.32 4.39
CA ASP A 142 13.63 -17.14 3.92
C ASP A 142 14.81 -17.18 4.92
N LEU A 143 15.01 -16.09 5.68
CA LEU A 143 15.94 -16.04 6.81
C LEU A 143 15.43 -16.81 8.04
N LYS A 144 14.24 -17.41 7.97
CA LYS A 144 13.58 -18.14 9.09
C LYS A 144 13.45 -17.28 10.36
N ALA A 145 13.30 -15.96 10.21
CA ALA A 145 13.12 -15.08 11.34
C ALA A 145 11.81 -15.42 12.08
N PRO A 146 11.79 -15.44 13.43
CA PRO A 146 10.59 -15.76 14.17
C PRO A 146 9.51 -14.70 13.93
N ARG A 147 8.31 -15.15 13.58
CA ARG A 147 7.19 -14.27 13.18
C ARG A 147 6.89 -13.18 14.21
N TRP A 148 6.95 -13.54 15.50
CA TRP A 148 6.71 -12.59 16.59
C TRP A 148 7.76 -11.48 16.66
N ALA A 149 9.04 -11.79 16.37
CA ALA A 149 10.11 -10.79 16.42
C ALA A 149 9.99 -9.78 15.28
N VAL A 150 9.67 -10.24 14.07
CA VAL A 150 9.42 -9.34 12.92
C VAL A 150 8.20 -8.46 13.18
N TRP A 151 7.15 -9.02 13.78
CA TRP A 151 5.95 -8.26 14.14
C TRP A 151 6.28 -7.20 15.22
N ALA A 152 6.99 -7.59 16.28
CA ALA A 152 7.39 -6.68 17.35
C ALA A 152 8.32 -5.56 16.83
N PHE A 153 9.23 -5.89 15.92
CA PHE A 153 10.07 -4.90 15.25
C PHE A 153 9.24 -3.88 14.45
N GLY A 154 8.28 -4.34 13.64
CA GLY A 154 7.37 -3.45 12.93
C GLY A 154 6.54 -2.57 13.87
N ALA A 155 6.04 -3.14 14.99
CA ALA A 155 5.30 -2.39 16.00
C ALA A 155 6.17 -1.33 16.69
N ALA A 156 7.44 -1.66 16.99
CA ALA A 156 8.39 -0.70 17.57
C ALA A 156 8.64 0.48 16.63
N PHE A 157 8.80 0.24 15.31
CA PHE A 157 8.93 1.31 14.32
C PHE A 157 7.71 2.21 14.25
N GLN A 158 6.52 1.62 14.27
CA GLN A 158 5.27 2.38 14.30
C GLN A 158 5.16 3.27 15.54
N MET A 159 5.53 2.75 16.72
CA MET A 159 5.47 3.51 17.97
C MET A 159 6.57 4.58 18.06
N ALA A 160 7.72 4.34 17.46
CA ALA A 160 8.85 5.27 17.48
C ALA A 160 8.61 6.53 16.65
N HIS A 161 7.55 6.60 15.81
CA HIS A 161 7.24 7.72 14.91
C HIS A 161 8.50 8.19 14.18
N VAL A 162 9.14 7.27 13.47
CA VAL A 162 10.42 7.53 12.78
C VAL A 162 10.26 8.64 11.75
N HIS A 163 11.13 9.64 11.84
CA HIS A 163 11.22 10.74 10.88
C HIS A 163 12.65 10.85 10.37
N THR A 164 12.94 10.22 9.25
CA THR A 164 14.28 10.16 8.64
C THR A 164 14.51 11.27 7.61
N GLY A 165 13.43 11.98 7.22
CA GLY A 165 13.45 12.92 6.11
C GLY A 165 13.23 12.27 4.74
N SER A 166 13.22 10.93 4.64
CA SER A 166 12.76 10.20 3.46
C SER A 166 11.30 9.77 3.65
N TYR A 167 10.43 10.26 2.79
CA TYR A 167 9.01 9.90 2.83
C TYR A 167 8.78 8.39 2.74
N LEU A 168 9.56 7.71 1.89
CA LEU A 168 9.47 6.26 1.72
C LEU A 168 9.76 5.49 3.02
N ILE A 169 10.85 5.85 3.72
CA ILE A 169 11.27 5.18 4.95
C ILE A 169 10.27 5.43 6.07
N ASP A 170 9.81 6.67 6.19
CA ASP A 170 8.84 7.07 7.22
C ASP A 170 7.51 6.33 7.04
N GLN A 171 7.00 6.25 5.80
CA GLN A 171 5.78 5.50 5.50
C GLN A 171 5.98 3.98 5.64
N PHE A 172 7.17 3.47 5.29
CA PHE A 172 7.49 2.06 5.53
C PHE A 172 7.43 1.72 7.02
N ALA A 173 8.06 2.52 7.86
CA ALA A 173 8.05 2.35 9.31
C ALA A 173 6.62 2.44 9.89
N ALA A 174 5.82 3.38 9.38
CA ALA A 174 4.45 3.61 9.83
C ALA A 174 3.48 2.48 9.48
N TYR A 175 3.62 1.81 8.33
CA TYR A 175 2.59 0.90 7.83
C TYR A 175 3.00 -0.57 7.73
N PHE A 176 4.28 -0.91 7.85
CA PHE A 176 4.76 -2.29 7.74
C PHE A 176 4.07 -3.24 8.73
N VAL A 177 3.86 -2.80 9.97
CA VAL A 177 3.22 -3.61 11.01
C VAL A 177 1.81 -4.05 10.62
N TYR A 178 1.02 -3.20 9.98
CA TYR A 178 -0.34 -3.53 9.54
C TYR A 178 -0.34 -4.58 8.44
N PHE A 179 0.52 -4.41 7.42
CA PHE A 179 0.70 -5.41 6.37
C PHE A 179 1.14 -6.76 6.94
N TYR A 180 2.13 -6.74 7.84
CA TYR A 180 2.64 -7.95 8.47
C TYR A 180 1.62 -8.59 9.42
N SER A 181 0.80 -7.79 10.09
CA SER A 181 -0.32 -8.27 10.91
C SER A 181 -1.34 -9.03 10.06
N GLY A 182 -1.65 -8.55 8.86
CA GLY A 182 -2.49 -9.27 7.91
C GLY A 182 -1.96 -10.68 7.64
N TYR A 183 -0.64 -10.82 7.42
CA TYR A 183 0.00 -12.11 7.21
C TYR A 183 -0.03 -13.01 8.46
N VAL A 184 0.34 -12.50 9.62
CA VAL A 184 0.44 -13.28 10.87
C VAL A 184 -0.93 -13.73 11.37
N PHE A 185 -1.93 -12.85 11.32
CA PHE A 185 -3.26 -13.10 11.85
C PHE A 185 -4.25 -13.63 10.80
N ALA A 186 -3.83 -13.84 9.55
CA ALA A 186 -4.70 -14.35 8.49
C ALA A 186 -5.53 -15.57 8.90
N PRO A 187 -4.99 -16.64 9.54
CA PRO A 187 -5.79 -17.80 9.94
C PRO A 187 -6.90 -17.46 10.94
N LYS A 188 -6.63 -16.54 11.87
CA LYS A 188 -7.60 -16.09 12.87
C LYS A 188 -8.70 -15.22 12.25
N ILE A 189 -8.32 -14.33 11.33
CA ILE A 189 -9.25 -13.46 10.61
C ILE A 189 -10.20 -14.29 9.74
N PHE A 190 -9.68 -15.26 8.99
CA PHE A 190 -10.52 -16.16 8.19
C PHE A 190 -11.44 -17.04 9.06
N ALA A 191 -10.96 -17.51 10.21
CA ALA A 191 -11.78 -18.26 11.13
C ALA A 191 -12.92 -17.40 11.72
N LEU A 192 -12.65 -16.15 12.07
CA LEU A 192 -13.65 -15.21 12.58
C LEU A 192 -14.75 -14.94 11.53
N VAL A 193 -14.35 -14.70 10.29
CA VAL A 193 -15.30 -14.45 9.19
C VAL A 193 -16.12 -15.68 8.85
N ALA A 194 -15.56 -16.89 9.00
CA ALA A 194 -16.30 -18.13 8.78
C ALA A 194 -17.35 -18.41 9.88
N TRP A 195 -17.21 -17.78 11.03
CA TRP A 195 -18.14 -17.93 12.17
C TRP A 195 -19.24 -16.85 12.13
N ALA A 196 -19.02 -15.71 11.50
CA ALA A 196 -19.97 -14.59 11.39
C ALA A 196 -21.00 -14.81 10.28
#